data_2c07f22e61dc36e08f6c6a5a17d982b8
#
_entry.id   2c07f22e61dc36e08f6c6a5a17d982b8
#
_cell.length_a   1.000
_cell.length_b   1.000
_cell.length_c   1.000
_cell.angle_alpha   90.00
_cell.angle_beta   90.00
_cell.angle_gamma   90.00
#
_symmetry.space_group_name_H-M   'P 1'
#
loop_
_entity.id
_entity.type
_entity.pdbx_description
1 polymer ?
#
loop_
_entity_poly.entity_id
_entity_poly.type
_entity_poly.pdbx_seq_one_letter_code
_entity_poly.pdbx_strand_id
1 'polypeptide(L)'
;NTTTKETPRCFNSKMSIIYHGIKRAPKMGYLAMQKKLLIQEMVRKSSFGTSSLRTETNAFEETFFIPRENWATVEPETMSNAIPAIASCIVDGQFALSAKKEYKTFPDPMDKNEDSFLLVPEITREELGHFLQSRVAKTPKSGAHNAFKHPEGYLKYGDVTMKLAEALRDASNVTYFAKLIQRVAPKSYAQAEAEVVVTRKFLENFTGDNVRFLSRGFSVPGDHTGQTSFGYRWPYGKVCIITPFNFPLEIPVLQLLGALYMGNRVLLHVDSRVSIVMEQFLRLMHACGMPTEDVDLIHCDGQIMGELLEQLQPRMTLFTGSQGVAERLALQLKGRVKLEDAGFDWKILGPDAKEEELPFTAYQCDQDAYACSGQKCSAQSILFAHANWMRLGVCDAMASLAKKRNLTDLTVGPVLTKTTEQMLTHVRQILSQIEGSKVLFGGKELQNHNIPERYGAIEPTAVFVPLREMLKTRDNFELVTTEIFGPFQIVVEYDDSTLPDVLKAMEKMENHLTAAIVSNDVDFRRKVLSETVNGTTYVGNRARTTGAPQN
;
A
#
# COMPACT_ATOMS: atom_id res chain seq x y z
N ASN A 1 22.78 -40.36 53.54
CA ASN A 1 21.64 -40.96 54.31
C ASN A 1 20.32 -40.54 53.65
N THR A 2 19.78 -41.52 53.01
CA THR A 2 18.40 -42.07 52.90
C THR A 2 17.28 -41.09 52.50
N THR A 3 16.87 -41.16 51.28
CA THR A 3 15.63 -41.71 50.68
C THR A 3 14.31 -41.19 51.27
N THR A 4 13.44 -40.63 50.47
CA THR A 4 12.25 -41.31 49.93
C THR A 4 11.55 -40.50 48.83
N LYS A 5 11.12 -41.22 47.81
CA LYS A 5 10.25 -40.78 46.68
C LYS A 5 8.80 -40.67 47.13
N GLU A 6 8.07 -39.67 46.72
CA GLU A 6 6.63 -39.77 46.54
C GLU A 6 6.16 -39.08 45.26
N THR A 7 5.51 -39.87 44.42
CA THR A 7 4.76 -39.50 43.22
C THR A 7 3.31 -39.17 43.56
N PRO A 8 2.67 -38.17 42.96
CA PRO A 8 1.23 -38.03 43.04
C PRO A 8 0.54 -38.71 41.83
N ARG A 9 -0.53 -39.36 42.14
CA ARG A 9 -1.42 -40.18 41.30
C ARG A 9 -2.19 -39.38 40.28
N CYS A 10 -2.31 -39.93 39.06
CA CYS A 10 -3.30 -39.58 38.06
C CYS A 10 -4.75 -39.79 38.55
N PHE A 11 -5.60 -38.80 38.30
CA PHE A 11 -7.05 -38.99 38.29
C PHE A 11 -7.52 -39.06 36.83
N ASN A 12 -7.92 -40.26 36.41
CA ASN A 12 -8.70 -40.51 35.21
C ASN A 12 -10.19 -40.29 35.52
N SER A 13 -10.84 -39.42 34.74
CA SER A 13 -12.29 -39.49 34.58
C SER A 13 -12.63 -39.59 33.09
N LYS A 14 -13.13 -40.75 32.74
CA LYS A 14 -13.70 -41.07 31.42
C LYS A 14 -15.00 -40.30 31.24
N MET A 15 -15.16 -39.57 30.15
CA MET A 15 -16.46 -39.21 29.62
C MET A 15 -16.54 -39.73 28.17
N SER A 16 -17.39 -40.75 28.00
CA SER A 16 -17.75 -41.35 26.74
C SER A 16 -18.73 -40.44 26.00
N ILE A 17 -18.40 -40.02 24.79
CA ILE A 17 -19.35 -39.34 23.90
C ILE A 17 -19.84 -40.37 22.88
N ILE A 18 -21.14 -40.58 22.90
CA ILE A 18 -21.88 -41.42 21.95
C ILE A 18 -22.06 -40.64 20.65
N TYR A 19 -21.51 -41.16 19.58
CA TYR A 19 -21.78 -40.69 18.22
C TYR A 19 -23.08 -41.31 17.70
N HIS A 20 -24.10 -40.48 17.45
CA HIS A 20 -25.20 -40.83 16.55
C HIS A 20 -25.23 -39.87 15.37
N GLY A 21 -25.16 -40.46 14.18
CA GLY A 21 -25.09 -39.77 12.90
C GLY A 21 -26.41 -39.04 12.56
N ILE A 22 -26.28 -37.84 12.07
CA ILE A 22 -27.36 -37.11 11.40
C ILE A 22 -26.89 -36.68 10.02
N LYS A 23 -27.68 -37.10 9.03
CA LYS A 23 -27.50 -36.82 7.60
C LYS A 23 -27.58 -35.32 7.30
N ARG A 24 -26.74 -34.85 6.35
CA ARG A 24 -26.68 -33.48 5.86
C ARG A 24 -27.99 -33.04 5.16
N ALA A 25 -28.50 -31.88 5.54
CA ALA A 25 -29.44 -31.06 4.75
C ALA A 25 -29.01 -29.56 4.81
N PRO A 26 -29.37 -28.70 3.86
CA PRO A 26 -28.62 -27.49 3.54
C PRO A 26 -28.83 -26.33 4.52
N LYS A 27 -27.72 -25.66 4.86
CA LYS A 27 -27.59 -24.65 5.92
C LYS A 27 -28.19 -23.25 5.62
N MET A 28 -28.99 -23.04 4.58
CA MET A 28 -29.55 -21.71 4.28
C MET A 28 -30.93 -21.39 4.87
N GLY A 29 -31.65 -22.39 5.39
CA GLY A 29 -33.00 -22.17 5.95
C GLY A 29 -33.07 -21.81 7.42
N TYR A 30 -32.07 -22.17 8.21
CA TYR A 30 -32.14 -22.09 9.66
C TYR A 30 -31.99 -20.69 10.26
N LEU A 31 -31.08 -19.88 9.68
CA LEU A 31 -30.86 -18.49 10.14
C LEU A 31 -32.01 -17.55 9.79
N ALA A 32 -32.64 -17.77 8.63
CA ALA A 32 -33.80 -17.00 8.21
C ALA A 32 -35.05 -17.31 9.04
N MET A 33 -35.18 -18.56 9.47
CA MET A 33 -36.32 -19.01 10.32
C MET A 33 -36.17 -18.55 11.79
N GLN A 34 -34.98 -18.53 12.34
CA GLN A 34 -34.73 -17.98 13.68
C GLN A 34 -34.92 -16.46 13.74
N LYS A 35 -34.51 -15.70 12.70
CA LYS A 35 -34.81 -14.27 12.64
C LYS A 35 -36.31 -13.98 12.55
N LYS A 36 -37.07 -14.78 11.79
CA LYS A 36 -38.52 -14.62 11.70
C LYS A 36 -39.25 -14.93 13.03
N LEU A 37 -38.80 -15.92 13.76
CA LEU A 37 -39.35 -16.27 15.07
C LEU A 37 -39.05 -15.22 16.16
N LEU A 38 -37.82 -14.67 16.19
CA LEU A 38 -37.47 -13.58 17.11
C LEU A 38 -38.29 -12.31 16.84
N ILE A 39 -38.51 -11.97 15.59
CA ILE A 39 -39.30 -10.79 15.21
C ILE A 39 -40.77 -10.99 15.56
N GLN A 40 -41.34 -12.21 15.39
CA GLN A 40 -42.73 -12.52 15.80
C GLN A 40 -42.92 -12.54 17.32
N GLU A 41 -41.91 -12.93 18.10
CA GLU A 41 -41.95 -12.90 19.55
C GLU A 41 -41.82 -11.49 20.14
N MET A 42 -41.01 -10.62 19.50
CA MET A 42 -40.93 -9.19 19.87
C MET A 42 -42.23 -8.43 19.56
N VAL A 43 -42.90 -8.75 18.46
CA VAL A 43 -44.18 -8.14 18.09
C VAL A 43 -45.33 -8.60 19.00
N ARG A 44 -45.27 -9.81 19.55
CA ARG A 44 -46.30 -10.33 20.49
C ARG A 44 -46.21 -9.75 21.90
N LYS A 45 -45.06 -9.17 22.30
CA LYS A 45 -44.86 -8.59 23.62
C LYS A 45 -45.11 -7.09 23.72
N SER A 46 -45.39 -6.39 22.60
CA SER A 46 -45.72 -4.97 22.59
C SER A 46 -47.18 -4.73 22.27
N SER A 47 -48.09 -5.02 23.21
CA SER A 47 -49.46 -4.55 23.18
C SER A 47 -49.53 -3.14 23.80
N PHE A 48 -48.98 -2.12 23.08
CA PHE A 48 -49.33 -0.70 23.31
C PHE A 48 -49.05 0.11 22.00
N GLY A 49 -50.11 0.66 21.43
CA GLY A 49 -50.12 1.78 20.54
C GLY A 49 -49.69 1.53 19.06
N THR A 50 -50.66 1.16 18.23
CA THR A 50 -50.51 0.95 16.77
C THR A 50 -50.65 2.23 15.94
N SER A 51 -49.96 3.34 16.23
CA SER A 51 -50.04 4.52 15.35
C SER A 51 -48.70 5.23 15.02
N SER A 52 -47.57 4.77 15.58
CA SER A 52 -46.28 5.42 15.26
C SER A 52 -45.18 4.49 14.71
N LEU A 53 -45.43 3.19 14.58
CA LEU A 53 -44.44 2.20 14.17
C LEU A 53 -44.35 1.95 12.65
N ARG A 54 -45.16 2.64 11.82
CA ARG A 54 -45.11 2.49 10.36
C ARG A 54 -44.10 3.42 9.66
N THR A 55 -43.55 4.40 10.37
CA THR A 55 -42.56 5.35 9.81
C THR A 55 -41.12 4.99 10.14
N GLU A 56 -40.83 4.15 11.14
CA GLU A 56 -39.46 3.81 11.52
C GLU A 56 -38.89 2.54 10.86
N THR A 57 -39.71 1.69 10.27
CA THR A 57 -39.22 0.48 9.57
C THR A 57 -38.69 0.76 8.16
N ASN A 58 -38.94 1.93 7.59
CA ASN A 58 -38.35 2.35 6.31
C ASN A 58 -37.01 3.08 6.47
N ALA A 59 -36.58 3.40 7.70
CA ALA A 59 -35.33 4.11 7.95
C ALA A 59 -34.09 3.18 7.97
N PHE A 60 -34.27 1.85 7.93
CA PHE A 60 -33.16 0.88 7.97
C PHE A 60 -32.77 0.31 6.60
N GLU A 61 -33.44 0.72 5.52
CA GLU A 61 -33.12 0.35 4.13
C GLU A 61 -32.68 1.52 3.26
N GLU A 62 -32.50 2.72 3.81
CA GLU A 62 -31.79 3.76 3.06
C GLU A 62 -30.32 3.34 2.96
N THR A 63 -29.96 2.69 1.86
CA THR A 63 -28.55 2.56 1.44
C THR A 63 -27.94 3.95 1.51
N PHE A 64 -26.91 4.10 2.38
CA PHE A 64 -26.22 5.36 2.54
C PHE A 64 -25.52 5.70 1.21
N PHE A 65 -26.16 6.55 0.43
CA PHE A 65 -25.68 6.99 -0.87
C PHE A 65 -25.30 8.46 -0.80
N ILE A 66 -24.05 8.77 -1.10
CA ILE A 66 -23.58 10.15 -1.27
C ILE A 66 -23.43 10.41 -2.76
N PRO A 67 -24.32 11.21 -3.37
CA PRO A 67 -24.18 11.58 -4.77
C PRO A 67 -22.82 12.20 -5.06
N ARG A 68 -22.19 11.79 -6.17
CA ARG A 68 -20.84 12.25 -6.55
C ARG A 68 -20.79 13.77 -6.73
N GLU A 69 -21.84 14.39 -7.22
CA GLU A 69 -21.98 15.85 -7.36
C GLU A 69 -21.86 16.64 -6.05
N ASN A 70 -22.03 15.97 -4.91
CA ASN A 70 -21.91 16.63 -3.60
C ASN A 70 -20.46 16.77 -3.10
N TRP A 71 -19.50 16.05 -3.71
CA TRP A 71 -18.13 16.07 -3.26
C TRP A 71 -17.09 16.11 -4.39
N ALA A 72 -17.32 15.51 -5.56
CA ALA A 72 -16.36 15.53 -6.65
C ALA A 72 -16.37 16.89 -7.37
N THR A 73 -15.20 17.42 -7.66
CA THR A 73 -15.01 18.71 -8.37
C THR A 73 -14.27 18.54 -9.68
N VAL A 74 -13.84 17.33 -10.01
CA VAL A 74 -13.08 16.99 -11.20
C VAL A 74 -13.76 15.81 -11.90
N GLU A 75 -13.86 15.87 -13.22
CA GLU A 75 -14.28 14.74 -14.04
C GLU A 75 -13.07 14.17 -14.79
N PRO A 76 -12.63 12.94 -14.48
CA PRO A 76 -11.39 12.37 -15.00
C PRO A 76 -11.32 12.35 -16.54
N GLU A 77 -12.44 12.15 -17.21
CA GLU A 77 -12.52 12.02 -18.68
C GLU A 77 -12.34 13.36 -19.40
N THR A 78 -12.61 14.48 -18.71
CA THR A 78 -12.52 15.83 -19.32
C THR A 78 -11.22 16.56 -19.01
N MET A 79 -10.36 15.99 -18.14
CA MET A 79 -9.09 16.60 -17.78
C MET A 79 -8.21 16.81 -19.01
N SER A 80 -7.83 18.05 -19.27
CA SER A 80 -7.01 18.49 -20.41
C SER A 80 -6.44 19.88 -20.16
N ASN A 81 -5.59 20.40 -21.05
CA ASN A 81 -5.15 21.80 -21.01
C ASN A 81 -6.31 22.80 -21.02
N ALA A 82 -7.39 22.48 -21.74
CA ALA A 82 -8.59 23.33 -21.81
C ALA A 82 -9.44 23.28 -20.52
N ILE A 83 -9.42 22.14 -19.82
CA ILE A 83 -10.15 21.89 -18.58
C ILE A 83 -9.19 21.21 -17.59
N PRO A 84 -8.20 21.94 -17.04
CA PRO A 84 -7.25 21.35 -16.13
C PRO A 84 -7.90 20.98 -14.80
N ALA A 85 -7.48 19.86 -14.22
CA ALA A 85 -7.79 19.58 -12.84
C ALA A 85 -7.02 20.54 -11.93
N ILE A 86 -7.69 21.10 -10.93
CA ILE A 86 -7.07 22.03 -9.97
C ILE A 86 -7.16 21.41 -8.59
N ALA A 87 -6.02 21.04 -8.02
CA ALA A 87 -5.94 20.57 -6.64
C ALA A 87 -6.02 21.75 -5.67
N SER A 88 -6.48 21.49 -4.44
CA SER A 88 -6.54 22.48 -3.34
C SER A 88 -5.66 22.03 -2.18
N CYS A 89 -5.07 22.98 -1.46
CA CYS A 89 -4.64 22.72 -0.09
C CYS A 89 -5.85 22.67 0.84
N ILE A 90 -5.70 22.05 2.00
CA ILE A 90 -6.73 22.03 3.04
C ILE A 90 -6.11 22.51 4.34
N VAL A 91 -6.71 23.52 4.97
CA VAL A 91 -6.32 24.00 6.30
C VAL A 91 -7.59 24.17 7.12
N ASP A 92 -7.65 23.53 8.29
CA ASP A 92 -8.82 23.56 9.18
C ASP A 92 -10.15 23.27 8.44
N GLY A 93 -10.12 22.32 7.50
CA GLY A 93 -11.27 21.91 6.70
C GLY A 93 -11.65 22.82 5.55
N GLN A 94 -10.93 23.91 5.33
CA GLN A 94 -11.16 24.81 4.22
C GLN A 94 -10.29 24.43 3.03
N PHE A 95 -10.94 24.16 1.89
CA PHE A 95 -10.25 23.97 0.62
C PHE A 95 -9.80 25.33 0.08
N ALA A 96 -8.50 25.55 0.09
CA ALA A 96 -7.89 26.80 -0.29
C ALA A 96 -6.97 26.63 -1.51
N LEU A 97 -7.06 27.55 -2.44
CA LEU A 97 -6.09 27.73 -3.50
C LEU A 97 -4.93 28.60 -2.96
N SER A 98 -3.75 28.55 -3.60
CA SER A 98 -2.66 29.45 -3.23
C SER A 98 -3.12 30.91 -3.27
N ALA A 99 -2.87 31.67 -2.19
CA ALA A 99 -3.20 33.08 -2.12
C ALA A 99 -2.47 33.91 -3.18
N LYS A 100 -1.26 33.50 -3.54
CA LYS A 100 -0.44 34.12 -4.59
C LYS A 100 -0.78 33.64 -6.00
N LYS A 101 -1.70 32.66 -6.13
CA LYS A 101 -2.05 31.99 -7.40
C LYS A 101 -0.85 31.35 -8.09
N GLU A 102 0.14 30.92 -7.32
CA GLU A 102 1.27 30.18 -7.83
C GLU A 102 0.89 28.70 -7.90
N TYR A 103 0.94 28.15 -9.12
CA TYR A 103 0.60 26.76 -9.40
C TYR A 103 1.75 26.08 -10.12
N LYS A 104 2.08 24.89 -9.67
CA LYS A 104 2.91 23.97 -10.43
C LYS A 104 2.03 23.23 -11.43
N THR A 105 2.46 23.23 -12.68
CA THR A 105 1.77 22.54 -13.78
C THR A 105 2.37 21.17 -14.01
N PHE A 106 1.51 20.21 -14.28
CA PHE A 106 1.92 18.86 -14.67
C PHE A 106 1.26 18.51 -16.00
N PRO A 107 2.04 17.94 -16.94
CA PRO A 107 1.51 17.45 -18.20
C PRO A 107 0.73 16.16 -18.01
N ASP A 108 -0.14 15.85 -18.97
CA ASP A 108 -0.71 14.51 -19.08
C ASP A 108 0.43 13.50 -19.28
N PRO A 109 0.53 12.47 -18.43
CA PRO A 109 1.60 11.49 -18.57
C PRO A 109 1.57 10.72 -19.89
N MET A 110 0.45 10.73 -20.60
CA MET A 110 0.27 10.01 -21.87
C MET A 110 0.37 10.90 -23.11
N ASP A 111 0.28 12.24 -22.95
CA ASP A 111 0.30 13.16 -24.10
C ASP A 111 1.16 14.39 -23.83
N LYS A 112 2.30 14.49 -24.53
CA LYS A 112 3.22 15.62 -24.46
C LYS A 112 2.63 16.95 -24.93
N ASN A 113 1.48 16.95 -25.60
CA ASN A 113 0.81 18.17 -26.04
C ASN A 113 -0.12 18.76 -24.97
N GLU A 114 -0.34 18.04 -23.87
CA GLU A 114 -1.19 18.43 -22.74
C GLU A 114 -0.33 18.83 -21.53
N ASP A 115 0.31 20.03 -21.61
CA ASP A 115 1.33 20.49 -20.63
C ASP A 115 0.76 20.95 -19.30
N SER A 116 -0.52 21.33 -19.25
CA SER A 116 -1.18 21.96 -18.10
C SER A 116 -2.42 21.18 -17.66
N PHE A 117 -2.37 19.90 -17.76
CA PHE A 117 -3.44 18.96 -17.45
C PHE A 117 -3.83 18.95 -15.95
N LEU A 118 -2.87 19.17 -15.06
CA LEU A 118 -3.07 19.26 -13.61
C LEU A 118 -2.35 20.49 -13.05
N LEU A 119 -3.08 21.31 -12.30
CA LEU A 119 -2.58 22.48 -11.59
C LEU A 119 -2.60 22.18 -10.08
N VAL A 120 -1.46 22.36 -9.42
CA VAL A 120 -1.31 22.10 -7.98
C VAL A 120 -0.75 23.37 -7.31
N PRO A 121 -1.36 23.88 -6.22
CA PRO A 121 -0.81 25.01 -5.49
C PRO A 121 0.63 24.73 -5.06
N GLU A 122 1.53 25.69 -5.23
CA GLU A 122 2.89 25.62 -4.71
C GLU A 122 2.98 26.57 -3.50
N ILE A 123 2.81 26.04 -2.30
CA ILE A 123 2.85 26.83 -1.06
C ILE A 123 4.26 27.34 -0.80
N THR A 124 4.37 28.64 -0.59
CA THR A 124 5.62 29.32 -0.32
C THR A 124 5.92 29.42 1.18
N ARG A 125 7.14 29.84 1.53
CA ARG A 125 7.57 30.03 2.92
C ARG A 125 6.67 30.98 3.70
N GLU A 126 6.20 32.05 3.06
CA GLU A 126 5.34 33.06 3.69
C GLU A 126 3.95 32.52 4.03
N GLU A 127 3.49 31.51 3.30
CA GLU A 127 2.18 30.88 3.51
C GLU A 127 2.19 29.78 4.57
N LEU A 128 3.37 29.34 5.05
CA LEU A 128 3.49 28.30 6.08
C LEU A 128 2.78 28.65 7.38
N GLY A 129 2.61 29.96 7.66
CA GLY A 129 1.93 30.44 8.85
C GLY A 129 0.51 29.89 9.02
N HIS A 130 -0.22 29.65 7.95
CA HIS A 130 -1.56 29.05 8.00
C HIS A 130 -1.54 27.65 8.57
N PHE A 131 -0.61 26.79 8.11
CA PHE A 131 -0.45 25.44 8.61
C PHE A 131 0.09 25.39 10.04
N LEU A 132 1.01 26.28 10.40
CA LEU A 132 1.57 26.35 11.75
C LEU A 132 0.57 26.85 12.80
N GLN A 133 -0.51 27.51 12.38
CA GLN A 133 -1.57 27.99 13.26
C GLN A 133 -2.83 27.13 13.24
N SER A 134 -2.88 26.11 12.41
CA SER A 134 -4.03 25.21 12.25
C SER A 134 -4.32 24.39 13.52
N ARG A 135 -5.47 23.75 13.55
CA ARG A 135 -5.84 22.81 14.61
C ARG A 135 -4.96 21.56 14.62
N VAL A 136 -4.46 21.13 13.45
CA VAL A 136 -3.46 20.07 13.35
C VAL A 136 -2.20 20.45 14.11
N ALA A 137 -1.65 21.65 13.86
CA ALA A 137 -0.45 22.15 14.54
C ALA A 137 -0.64 22.29 16.05
N LYS A 138 -1.83 22.68 16.50
CA LYS A 138 -2.20 22.90 17.92
C LYS A 138 -2.65 21.62 18.64
N THR A 139 -2.66 20.47 17.97
CA THR A 139 -3.10 19.20 18.58
C THR A 139 -2.29 18.89 19.84
N PRO A 140 -2.95 18.60 20.97
CA PRO A 140 -2.26 18.31 22.21
C PRO A 140 -1.50 16.96 22.13
N LYS A 141 -0.54 16.76 23.01
CA LYS A 141 0.24 15.50 23.09
C LYS A 141 -0.62 14.26 23.33
N SER A 142 -1.80 14.43 23.89
CA SER A 142 -2.78 13.35 24.11
C SER A 142 -3.68 13.05 22.90
N GLY A 143 -3.44 13.72 21.76
CA GLY A 143 -4.22 13.59 20.54
C GLY A 143 -5.53 14.39 20.54
N ALA A 144 -6.29 14.28 19.45
CA ALA A 144 -7.63 14.85 19.31
C ALA A 144 -8.62 14.11 20.20
N HIS A 145 -8.51 12.78 20.26
CA HIS A 145 -9.26 11.94 21.20
C HIS A 145 -8.36 10.81 21.75
N ASN A 146 -8.74 10.25 22.87
CA ASN A 146 -8.11 9.09 23.47
C ASN A 146 -9.11 8.36 24.36
N ALA A 147 -8.74 7.16 24.83
CA ALA A 147 -9.62 6.27 25.59
C ALA A 147 -10.23 6.88 26.88
N PHE A 148 -9.59 7.92 27.46
CA PHE A 148 -10.03 8.51 28.72
C PHE A 148 -10.73 9.86 28.58
N LYS A 149 -10.43 10.61 27.49
CA LYS A 149 -10.97 11.96 27.32
C LYS A 149 -12.17 12.00 26.37
N HIS A 150 -12.02 11.39 25.23
CA HIS A 150 -12.97 11.49 24.12
C HIS A 150 -13.13 10.14 23.42
N PRO A 151 -13.66 9.11 24.14
CA PRO A 151 -13.85 7.77 23.57
C PRO A 151 -14.84 7.75 22.39
N GLU A 152 -15.75 8.73 22.34
CA GLU A 152 -16.70 8.94 21.23
C GLU A 152 -16.01 9.13 19.88
N GLY A 153 -14.76 9.58 19.86
CA GLY A 153 -13.96 9.71 18.64
C GLY A 153 -13.77 8.38 17.91
N TYR A 154 -13.65 7.28 18.66
CA TYR A 154 -13.56 5.94 18.06
C TYR A 154 -14.86 5.54 17.35
N LEU A 155 -16.00 5.81 17.98
CA LEU A 155 -17.33 5.55 17.38
C LEU A 155 -17.54 6.42 16.14
N LYS A 156 -17.15 7.70 16.21
CA LYS A 156 -17.22 8.62 15.09
C LYS A 156 -16.44 8.10 13.88
N TYR A 157 -15.18 7.67 14.08
CA TYR A 157 -14.38 7.12 13.00
C TYR A 157 -14.85 5.75 12.52
N GLY A 158 -15.46 4.95 13.40
CA GLY A 158 -16.13 3.71 13.00
C GLY A 158 -17.30 3.95 12.05
N ASP A 159 -18.12 4.99 12.30
CA ASP A 159 -19.21 5.43 11.44
C ASP A 159 -18.71 6.00 10.10
N VAL A 160 -17.73 6.92 10.15
CA VAL A 160 -17.10 7.47 8.94
C VAL A 160 -16.54 6.37 8.06
N THR A 161 -15.84 5.41 8.65
CA THR A 161 -15.23 4.28 7.92
C THR A 161 -16.28 3.37 7.29
N MET A 162 -17.38 3.12 7.97
CA MET A 162 -18.51 2.36 7.43
C MET A 162 -19.09 3.05 6.19
N LYS A 163 -19.32 4.37 6.28
CA LYS A 163 -19.84 5.17 5.16
C LYS A 163 -18.87 5.21 3.98
N LEU A 164 -17.56 5.35 4.23
CA LEU A 164 -16.54 5.28 3.19
C LEU A 164 -16.48 3.91 2.52
N ALA A 165 -16.53 2.83 3.30
CA ALA A 165 -16.54 1.47 2.76
C ALA A 165 -17.78 1.24 1.87
N GLU A 166 -18.94 1.78 2.27
CA GLU A 166 -20.17 1.71 1.47
C GLU A 166 -20.06 2.55 0.20
N ALA A 167 -19.55 3.79 0.30
CA ALA A 167 -19.31 4.64 -0.86
C ALA A 167 -18.37 3.99 -1.89
N LEU A 168 -17.36 3.22 -1.43
CA LEU A 168 -16.46 2.47 -2.30
C LEU A 168 -16.99 1.09 -2.73
N ARG A 169 -18.24 0.71 -2.38
CA ARG A 169 -18.97 -0.40 -2.99
C ARG A 169 -19.79 0.06 -4.19
N ASP A 170 -20.12 1.32 -4.26
CA ASP A 170 -20.77 1.90 -5.42
C ASP A 170 -19.86 1.82 -6.66
N ALA A 171 -20.32 1.15 -7.70
CA ALA A 171 -19.57 0.94 -8.93
C ALA A 171 -19.18 2.26 -9.63
N SER A 172 -20.01 3.30 -9.49
CA SER A 172 -19.72 4.62 -10.08
C SER A 172 -18.55 5.30 -9.40
N ASN A 173 -18.45 5.21 -8.07
CA ASN A 173 -17.33 5.75 -7.30
C ASN A 173 -16.04 4.93 -7.51
N VAL A 174 -16.15 3.59 -7.60
CA VAL A 174 -15.02 2.74 -7.96
C VAL A 174 -14.47 3.13 -9.33
N THR A 175 -15.34 3.25 -10.32
CA THR A 175 -14.97 3.65 -11.69
C THR A 175 -14.36 5.06 -11.71
N TYR A 176 -14.93 6.00 -10.96
CA TYR A 176 -14.43 7.37 -10.86
C TYR A 176 -12.98 7.40 -10.34
N PHE A 177 -12.70 6.78 -9.19
CA PHE A 177 -11.35 6.77 -8.65
C PHE A 177 -10.38 5.95 -9.51
N ALA A 178 -10.81 4.82 -10.07
CA ALA A 178 -9.97 4.05 -10.99
C ALA A 178 -9.55 4.87 -12.22
N LYS A 179 -10.49 5.59 -12.84
CA LYS A 179 -10.19 6.48 -13.97
C LYS A 179 -9.31 7.66 -13.55
N LEU A 180 -9.58 8.28 -12.40
CA LEU A 180 -8.76 9.39 -11.90
C LEU A 180 -7.32 8.93 -11.62
N ILE A 181 -7.12 7.74 -11.04
CA ILE A 181 -5.81 7.13 -10.86
C ILE A 181 -5.12 6.92 -12.22
N GLN A 182 -5.84 6.36 -13.21
CA GLN A 182 -5.26 6.14 -14.54
C GLN A 182 -4.79 7.43 -15.21
N ARG A 183 -5.50 8.55 -14.99
CA ARG A 183 -5.15 9.84 -15.59
C ARG A 183 -3.84 10.40 -15.05
N VAL A 184 -3.54 10.22 -13.78
CA VAL A 184 -2.35 10.83 -13.13
C VAL A 184 -1.20 9.84 -12.90
N ALA A 185 -1.50 8.54 -12.77
CA ALA A 185 -0.55 7.45 -12.59
C ALA A 185 -0.92 6.28 -13.52
N PRO A 186 -0.64 6.40 -14.83
CA PRO A 186 -1.13 5.46 -15.83
C PRO A 186 -0.76 4.01 -15.54
N LYS A 187 -1.79 3.18 -15.41
CA LYS A 187 -1.74 1.72 -15.21
C LYS A 187 -3.02 1.12 -15.79
N SER A 188 -3.06 -0.19 -16.02
CA SER A 188 -4.29 -0.81 -16.56
C SER A 188 -5.49 -0.55 -15.67
N TYR A 189 -6.68 -0.50 -16.26
CA TYR A 189 -7.92 -0.28 -15.50
C TYR A 189 -8.08 -1.28 -14.36
N ALA A 190 -7.79 -2.56 -14.62
CA ALA A 190 -7.86 -3.60 -13.58
C ALA A 190 -6.90 -3.35 -12.40
N GLN A 191 -5.72 -2.75 -12.65
CA GLN A 191 -4.78 -2.38 -11.57
C GLN A 191 -5.25 -1.15 -10.80
N ALA A 192 -5.82 -0.15 -11.49
CA ALA A 192 -6.37 1.03 -10.85
C ALA A 192 -7.62 0.71 -10.03
N GLU A 193 -8.51 -0.13 -10.57
CA GLU A 193 -9.68 -0.65 -9.85
C GLU A 193 -9.28 -1.49 -8.62
N ALA A 194 -8.26 -2.36 -8.77
CA ALA A 194 -7.74 -3.16 -7.66
C ALA A 194 -7.21 -2.29 -6.51
N GLU A 195 -6.60 -1.14 -6.79
CA GLU A 195 -6.16 -0.17 -5.78
C GLU A 195 -7.36 0.37 -4.96
N VAL A 196 -8.45 0.72 -5.62
CA VAL A 196 -9.70 1.15 -4.96
C VAL A 196 -10.30 0.02 -4.12
N VAL A 197 -10.33 -1.20 -4.65
CA VAL A 197 -10.86 -2.39 -3.97
C VAL A 197 -10.03 -2.75 -2.74
N VAL A 198 -8.70 -2.68 -2.82
CA VAL A 198 -7.81 -2.95 -1.67
C VAL A 198 -8.01 -1.89 -0.59
N THR A 199 -8.11 -0.62 -0.98
CA THR A 199 -8.44 0.47 -0.06
C THR A 199 -9.76 0.20 0.68
N ARG A 200 -10.82 -0.17 -0.04
CA ARG A 200 -12.11 -0.54 0.58
C ARG A 200 -11.97 -1.71 1.55
N LYS A 201 -11.25 -2.78 1.18
CA LYS A 201 -11.05 -3.95 2.04
C LYS A 201 -10.32 -3.60 3.33
N PHE A 202 -9.38 -2.67 3.29
CA PHE A 202 -8.75 -2.14 4.48
C PHE A 202 -9.78 -1.44 5.38
N LEU A 203 -10.62 -0.57 4.82
CA LEU A 203 -11.68 0.12 5.56
C LEU A 203 -12.64 -0.86 6.24
N GLU A 204 -13.02 -1.94 5.57
CA GLU A 204 -13.94 -2.95 6.08
C GLU A 204 -13.46 -3.61 7.40
N ASN A 205 -12.15 -3.61 7.68
CA ASN A 205 -11.61 -4.11 8.95
C ASN A 205 -11.87 -3.16 10.14
N PHE A 206 -12.18 -1.88 9.88
CA PHE A 206 -12.26 -0.82 10.88
C PHE A 206 -13.64 -0.15 10.93
N THR A 207 -14.69 -0.85 10.53
CA THR A 207 -16.06 -0.34 10.57
C THR A 207 -16.66 -0.45 11.99
N GLY A 208 -17.54 0.49 12.34
CA GLY A 208 -18.29 0.48 13.59
C GLY A 208 -17.37 0.44 14.81
N ASP A 209 -17.62 -0.47 15.74
CA ASP A 209 -16.90 -0.56 17.01
C ASP A 209 -15.46 -1.08 16.90
N ASN A 210 -15.05 -1.61 15.72
CA ASN A 210 -13.71 -2.15 15.53
C ASN A 210 -12.59 -1.11 15.75
N VAL A 211 -12.84 0.16 15.45
CA VAL A 211 -11.87 1.25 15.69
C VAL A 211 -11.51 1.37 17.17
N ARG A 212 -12.48 1.23 18.07
CA ARG A 212 -12.27 1.32 19.52
C ARG A 212 -11.30 0.26 20.03
N PHE A 213 -11.29 -0.94 19.45
CA PHE A 213 -10.39 -2.02 19.85
C PHE A 213 -8.91 -1.74 19.51
N LEU A 214 -8.60 -0.75 18.68
CA LEU A 214 -7.21 -0.32 18.45
C LEU A 214 -6.59 0.30 19.72
N SER A 215 -7.39 0.88 20.62
CA SER A 215 -6.91 1.50 21.87
C SER A 215 -6.69 0.51 23.02
N ARG A 216 -6.78 -0.81 22.76
CA ARG A 216 -6.54 -1.83 23.78
C ARG A 216 -5.19 -1.68 24.48
N GLY A 217 -5.19 -1.99 25.76
CA GLY A 217 -4.02 -1.95 26.61
C GLY A 217 -3.84 -3.24 27.39
N PHE A 218 -3.01 -3.18 28.40
CA PHE A 218 -2.82 -4.26 29.36
C PHE A 218 -2.76 -3.72 30.79
N SER A 219 -3.02 -4.58 31.76
CA SER A 219 -2.86 -4.30 33.18
C SER A 219 -2.16 -5.49 33.83
N VAL A 220 -1.14 -5.21 34.64
CA VAL A 220 -0.40 -6.21 35.41
C VAL A 220 -0.13 -5.69 36.83
N PRO A 221 0.04 -6.57 37.84
CA PRO A 221 0.52 -6.15 39.15
C PRO A 221 1.86 -5.43 39.02
N GLY A 222 2.07 -4.37 39.83
CA GLY A 222 3.36 -3.76 40.00
C GLY A 222 4.31 -4.62 40.86
N ASP A 223 5.55 -4.20 40.98
CA ASP A 223 6.59 -4.86 41.82
C ASP A 223 6.52 -4.46 43.31
N HIS A 224 5.66 -3.52 43.66
CA HIS A 224 5.39 -3.12 45.03
C HIS A 224 3.97 -3.47 45.46
N THR A 225 3.78 -3.79 46.75
CA THR A 225 2.47 -4.09 47.31
C THR A 225 1.46 -2.95 47.08
N GLY A 226 0.33 -3.26 46.44
CA GLY A 226 -0.73 -2.29 46.13
C GLY A 226 -0.49 -1.49 44.84
N GLN A 227 0.62 -1.72 44.13
CA GLN A 227 0.89 -1.09 42.85
C GLN A 227 0.27 -1.87 41.69
N THR A 228 -0.24 -1.15 40.68
CA THR A 228 -0.70 -1.72 39.41
C THR A 228 -0.08 -0.95 38.26
N SER A 229 0.43 -1.67 37.27
CA SER A 229 0.97 -1.08 36.04
C SER A 229 -0.06 -1.21 34.90
N PHE A 230 -0.26 -0.13 34.19
CA PHE A 230 -1.14 -0.07 33.03
C PHE A 230 -0.36 0.36 31.80
N GLY A 231 -0.59 -0.32 30.68
CA GLY A 231 -0.12 0.08 29.37
C GLY A 231 -1.27 0.35 28.43
N TYR A 232 -1.22 1.47 27.73
CA TYR A 232 -2.23 1.87 26.75
C TYR A 232 -1.57 2.28 25.43
N ARG A 233 -2.28 2.08 24.32
CA ARG A 233 -1.92 2.69 23.05
C ARG A 233 -2.45 4.13 23.05
N TRP A 234 -1.51 5.08 23.00
CA TRP A 234 -1.81 6.49 22.96
C TRP A 234 -1.60 7.07 21.56
N PRO A 235 -2.39 8.08 21.15
CA PRO A 235 -2.06 8.87 19.99
C PRO A 235 -0.74 9.62 20.18
N TYR A 236 -0.04 9.86 19.11
CA TYR A 236 1.11 10.76 19.09
C TYR A 236 0.70 12.24 19.23
N GLY A 237 -0.51 12.59 18.82
CA GLY A 237 -1.03 13.95 18.73
C GLY A 237 -0.96 14.46 17.29
N LYS A 238 -0.11 15.43 17.01
CA LYS A 238 0.15 15.87 15.64
C LYS A 238 1.15 14.95 14.97
N VAL A 239 0.78 14.46 13.80
CA VAL A 239 1.61 13.60 12.96
C VAL A 239 1.70 14.16 11.55
N CYS A 240 2.76 13.81 10.82
CA CYS A 240 2.89 14.11 9.41
C CYS A 240 2.89 12.82 8.60
N ILE A 241 2.28 12.84 7.41
CA ILE A 241 2.27 11.72 6.47
C ILE A 241 2.73 12.23 5.11
N ILE A 242 3.76 11.62 4.55
CA ILE A 242 4.32 11.96 3.24
C ILE A 242 4.28 10.71 2.37
N THR A 243 3.56 10.78 1.25
CA THR A 243 3.29 9.61 0.40
C THR A 243 3.75 9.77 -1.04
N PRO A 244 4.11 8.66 -1.72
CA PRO A 244 4.61 8.65 -3.09
C PRO A 244 3.46 8.70 -4.12
N PHE A 245 3.87 8.69 -5.39
CA PHE A 245 2.97 8.82 -6.53
C PHE A 245 2.37 7.51 -7.05
N ASN A 246 2.98 6.37 -6.78
CA ASN A 246 2.71 5.10 -7.49
C ASN A 246 1.39 4.42 -7.12
N PHE A 247 0.92 4.62 -5.88
CA PHE A 247 -0.41 4.22 -5.41
C PHE A 247 -1.08 5.41 -4.72
N PRO A 248 -1.65 6.34 -5.52
CA PRO A 248 -2.09 7.66 -5.01
C PRO A 248 -3.32 7.62 -4.10
N LEU A 249 -4.02 6.50 -4.03
CA LEU A 249 -5.16 6.29 -3.13
C LEU A 249 -4.81 5.36 -1.97
N GLU A 250 -4.32 4.16 -2.28
CA GLU A 250 -4.10 3.10 -1.28
C GLU A 250 -3.12 3.54 -0.19
N ILE A 251 -1.90 3.93 -0.57
CA ILE A 251 -0.86 4.27 0.42
C ILE A 251 -1.28 5.43 1.34
N PRO A 252 -1.74 6.59 0.83
CA PRO A 252 -2.15 7.67 1.72
C PRO A 252 -3.37 7.33 2.58
N VAL A 253 -4.37 6.63 2.06
CA VAL A 253 -5.59 6.31 2.82
C VAL A 253 -5.28 5.34 3.97
N LEU A 254 -4.49 4.29 3.73
CA LEU A 254 -4.14 3.33 4.78
C LEU A 254 -3.38 4.00 5.92
N GLN A 255 -2.41 4.85 5.61
CA GLN A 255 -1.62 5.58 6.61
C GLN A 255 -2.45 6.65 7.33
N LEU A 256 -3.21 7.44 6.58
CA LEU A 256 -4.05 8.51 7.11
C LEU A 256 -5.09 7.98 8.10
N LEU A 257 -5.88 7.00 7.66
CA LEU A 257 -6.95 6.46 8.52
C LEU A 257 -6.38 5.70 9.72
N GLY A 258 -5.28 4.96 9.56
CA GLY A 258 -4.58 4.37 10.69
C GLY A 258 -4.15 5.39 11.74
N ALA A 259 -3.71 6.59 11.32
CA ALA A 259 -3.38 7.68 12.22
C ALA A 259 -4.62 8.29 12.89
N LEU A 260 -5.68 8.55 12.12
CA LEU A 260 -6.93 9.15 12.60
C LEU A 260 -7.68 8.24 13.59
N TYR A 261 -7.72 6.93 13.33
CA TYR A 261 -8.33 5.95 14.24
C TYR A 261 -7.74 5.98 15.65
N MET A 262 -6.44 6.25 15.74
CA MET A 262 -5.76 6.37 17.03
C MET A 262 -5.91 7.75 17.69
N GLY A 263 -6.66 8.68 17.08
CA GLY A 263 -6.89 10.02 17.64
C GLY A 263 -5.80 11.03 17.34
N ASN A 264 -4.99 10.80 16.33
CA ASN A 264 -4.05 11.79 15.83
C ASN A 264 -4.75 12.81 14.92
N ARG A 265 -4.15 13.98 14.75
CA ARG A 265 -4.41 14.89 13.64
C ARG A 265 -3.25 14.88 12.67
N VAL A 266 -3.56 14.99 11.38
CA VAL A 266 -2.61 14.69 10.31
C VAL A 266 -2.35 15.92 9.45
N LEU A 267 -1.06 16.28 9.31
CA LEU A 267 -0.59 17.06 8.16
C LEU A 267 -0.23 16.06 7.05
N LEU A 268 -0.99 16.06 5.97
CA LEU A 268 -0.80 15.18 4.82
C LEU A 268 -0.07 15.92 3.70
N HIS A 269 0.97 15.30 3.16
CA HIS A 269 1.65 15.71 1.93
C HIS A 269 1.71 14.53 0.98
N VAL A 270 1.04 14.64 -0.16
CA VAL A 270 1.06 13.64 -1.22
C VAL A 270 1.88 14.14 -2.40
N ASP A 271 2.45 13.25 -3.19
CA ASP A 271 3.18 13.66 -4.40
C ASP A 271 2.29 14.52 -5.29
N SER A 272 2.78 15.71 -5.64
CA SER A 272 2.00 16.70 -6.37
C SER A 272 1.49 16.21 -7.73
N ARG A 273 2.24 15.33 -8.41
CA ARG A 273 1.83 14.76 -9.71
C ARG A 273 0.51 14.01 -9.68
N VAL A 274 0.13 13.49 -8.51
CA VAL A 274 -1.06 12.63 -8.33
C VAL A 274 -2.01 13.14 -7.24
N SER A 275 -1.72 14.30 -6.71
CA SER A 275 -2.40 14.85 -5.51
C SER A 275 -3.90 14.99 -5.64
N ILE A 276 -4.42 15.16 -6.86
CA ILE A 276 -5.85 15.30 -7.12
C ILE A 276 -6.66 14.08 -6.68
N VAL A 277 -6.06 12.86 -6.71
CA VAL A 277 -6.74 11.64 -6.26
C VAL A 277 -7.06 11.72 -4.77
N MET A 278 -6.07 12.07 -3.97
CA MET A 278 -6.26 12.16 -2.52
C MET A 278 -7.07 13.39 -2.11
N GLU A 279 -6.96 14.49 -2.83
CA GLU A 279 -7.76 15.69 -2.61
C GLU A 279 -9.26 15.37 -2.82
N GLN A 280 -9.63 14.67 -3.88
CA GLN A 280 -11.01 14.23 -4.13
C GLN A 280 -11.46 13.20 -3.08
N PHE A 281 -10.58 12.33 -2.63
CA PHE A 281 -10.91 11.37 -1.56
C PHE A 281 -11.16 12.06 -0.22
N LEU A 282 -10.42 13.12 0.11
CA LEU A 282 -10.66 13.92 1.31
C LEU A 282 -12.03 14.63 1.25
N ARG A 283 -12.48 15.07 0.08
CA ARG A 283 -13.84 15.59 -0.10
C ARG A 283 -14.89 14.52 0.19
N LEU A 284 -14.68 13.30 -0.30
CA LEU A 284 -15.55 12.17 0.03
C LEU A 284 -15.52 11.86 1.53
N MET A 285 -14.34 11.90 2.17
CA MET A 285 -14.22 11.70 3.62
C MET A 285 -15.00 12.76 4.42
N HIS A 286 -14.95 14.04 4.02
CA HIS A 286 -15.76 15.09 4.63
C HIS A 286 -17.26 14.85 4.42
N ALA A 287 -17.68 14.45 3.22
CA ALA A 287 -19.06 14.10 2.93
C ALA A 287 -19.55 12.88 3.75
N CYS A 288 -18.65 11.94 4.07
CA CYS A 288 -18.92 10.83 5.00
C CYS A 288 -18.94 11.25 6.48
N GLY A 289 -18.66 12.52 6.79
CA GLY A 289 -18.72 13.09 8.14
C GLY A 289 -17.43 13.02 8.94
N MET A 290 -16.27 12.89 8.27
CA MET A 290 -14.97 13.08 8.93
C MET A 290 -14.91 14.50 9.51
N PRO A 291 -14.42 14.70 10.76
CA PRO A 291 -14.16 16.03 11.28
C PRO A 291 -13.17 16.80 10.37
N THR A 292 -13.62 17.94 9.87
CA THR A 292 -12.88 18.66 8.83
C THR A 292 -11.54 19.22 9.28
N GLU A 293 -11.40 19.43 10.60
CA GLU A 293 -10.17 19.93 11.23
C GLU A 293 -9.13 18.86 11.60
N ASP A 294 -9.40 17.60 11.31
CA ASP A 294 -8.49 16.52 11.70
C ASP A 294 -7.38 16.26 10.66
N VAL A 295 -7.52 16.84 9.46
CA VAL A 295 -6.55 16.69 8.37
C VAL A 295 -6.29 18.03 7.69
N ASP A 296 -5.03 18.44 7.63
CA ASP A 296 -4.55 19.45 6.69
C ASP A 296 -3.86 18.78 5.51
N LEU A 297 -4.05 19.29 4.29
CA LEU A 297 -3.37 18.86 3.08
C LEU A 297 -2.51 19.99 2.55
N ILE A 298 -1.20 19.76 2.38
CA ILE A 298 -0.26 20.74 1.87
C ILE A 298 0.39 20.26 0.56
N HIS A 299 0.56 21.19 -0.37
CA HIS A 299 1.37 21.03 -1.57
C HIS A 299 2.52 22.03 -1.55
N CYS A 300 3.74 21.54 -1.54
CA CYS A 300 4.96 22.35 -1.57
C CYS A 300 6.13 21.51 -2.05
N ASP A 301 7.26 22.14 -2.33
CA ASP A 301 8.49 21.44 -2.61
C ASP A 301 9.10 20.80 -1.35
N GLY A 302 10.14 19.97 -1.55
CA GLY A 302 10.79 19.25 -0.46
C GLY A 302 11.57 20.16 0.50
N GLN A 303 12.01 21.34 0.07
CA GLN A 303 12.69 22.31 0.94
C GLN A 303 11.71 22.95 1.89
N ILE A 304 10.63 23.46 1.35
CA ILE A 304 9.53 24.09 2.15
C ILE A 304 8.91 23.07 3.10
N MET A 305 8.74 21.81 2.65
CA MET A 305 8.28 20.73 3.52
C MET A 305 9.25 20.46 4.67
N GLY A 306 10.56 20.46 4.40
CA GLY A 306 11.59 20.33 5.44
C GLY A 306 11.51 21.46 6.48
N GLU A 307 11.39 22.71 6.05
CA GLU A 307 11.22 23.87 6.93
C GLU A 307 9.94 23.78 7.77
N LEU A 308 8.85 23.33 7.16
CA LEU A 308 7.59 23.14 7.89
C LEU A 308 7.74 22.05 8.96
N LEU A 309 8.38 20.94 8.68
CA LEU A 309 8.62 19.86 9.64
C LEU A 309 9.47 20.34 10.83
N GLU A 310 10.48 21.17 10.60
CA GLU A 310 11.30 21.75 11.67
C GLU A 310 10.49 22.66 12.60
N GLN A 311 9.59 23.49 12.05
CA GLN A 311 8.76 24.40 12.83
C GLN A 311 7.57 23.68 13.48
N LEU A 312 6.89 22.79 12.75
CA LEU A 312 5.73 22.05 13.25
C LEU A 312 6.13 21.04 14.32
N GLN A 313 7.32 20.40 14.17
CA GLN A 313 7.81 19.36 15.06
C GLN A 313 6.77 18.24 15.29
N PRO A 314 6.36 17.52 14.25
CA PRO A 314 5.46 16.39 14.43
C PRO A 314 6.08 15.36 15.38
N ARG A 315 5.25 14.70 16.17
CA ARG A 315 5.75 13.67 17.09
C ARG A 315 6.06 12.35 16.42
N MET A 316 5.50 12.15 15.24
CA MET A 316 5.79 11.06 14.33
C MET A 316 5.59 11.56 12.90
N THR A 317 6.48 11.18 12.01
CA THR A 317 6.31 11.30 10.56
C THR A 317 6.27 9.91 9.97
N LEU A 318 5.32 9.64 9.07
CA LEU A 318 5.32 8.47 8.22
C LEU A 318 5.79 8.94 6.84
N PHE A 319 6.80 8.29 6.30
CA PHE A 319 7.34 8.60 4.99
C PHE A 319 7.41 7.34 4.14
N THR A 320 6.83 7.40 2.96
CA THR A 320 7.01 6.38 1.92
C THR A 320 7.56 7.08 0.67
N GLY A 321 8.73 6.67 0.20
CA GLY A 321 9.39 7.33 -0.94
C GLY A 321 10.81 6.84 -1.17
N SER A 322 11.67 7.70 -1.72
CA SER A 322 13.04 7.32 -2.07
C SER A 322 13.99 7.33 -0.87
N GLN A 323 14.96 6.42 -0.87
CA GLN A 323 15.97 6.24 0.17
C GLN A 323 16.70 7.54 0.52
N GLY A 324 17.21 8.28 -0.45
CA GLY A 324 17.96 9.50 -0.17
C GLY A 324 17.14 10.63 0.50
N VAL A 325 15.79 10.64 0.34
CA VAL A 325 14.92 11.54 1.10
C VAL A 325 14.68 10.98 2.50
N ALA A 326 14.47 9.67 2.63
CA ALA A 326 14.27 8.99 3.90
C ALA A 326 15.43 9.22 4.87
N GLU A 327 16.66 9.02 4.40
CA GLU A 327 17.88 9.23 5.20
C GLU A 327 18.00 10.67 5.70
N ARG A 328 17.73 11.67 4.85
CA ARG A 328 17.71 13.07 5.24
C ARG A 328 16.65 13.35 6.31
N LEU A 329 15.45 12.82 6.13
CA LEU A 329 14.38 12.97 7.12
C LEU A 329 14.71 12.27 8.44
N ALA A 330 15.34 11.12 8.42
CA ALA A 330 15.76 10.40 9.63
C ALA A 330 16.72 11.25 10.47
N LEU A 331 17.69 11.90 9.84
CA LEU A 331 18.62 12.82 10.50
C LEU A 331 17.91 14.10 11.00
N GLN A 332 17.13 14.75 10.14
CA GLN A 332 16.43 15.99 10.44
C GLN A 332 15.44 15.82 11.60
N LEU A 333 14.67 14.74 11.59
CA LEU A 333 13.63 14.45 12.58
C LEU A 333 14.15 13.69 13.82
N LYS A 334 15.45 13.41 13.86
CA LYS A 334 16.10 12.73 15.00
C LYS A 334 15.41 11.41 15.35
N GLY A 335 15.14 10.60 14.35
CA GLY A 335 14.50 9.29 14.47
C GLY A 335 12.98 9.31 14.74
N ARG A 336 12.32 10.48 14.75
CA ARG A 336 10.84 10.56 14.86
C ARG A 336 10.16 10.36 13.52
N VAL A 337 10.58 9.34 12.80
CA VAL A 337 10.08 8.96 11.48
C VAL A 337 10.00 7.45 11.37
N LYS A 338 8.98 6.97 10.67
CA LYS A 338 8.89 5.60 10.17
C LYS A 338 8.97 5.65 8.66
N LEU A 339 9.82 4.80 8.12
CA LEU A 339 10.21 4.83 6.72
C LEU A 339 9.77 3.55 6.01
N GLU A 340 9.27 3.71 4.79
CA GLU A 340 9.25 2.72 3.73
C GLU A 340 9.96 3.37 2.54
N ASP A 341 11.26 3.12 2.37
CA ASP A 341 12.14 4.00 1.63
C ASP A 341 12.82 3.36 0.43
N ALA A 342 12.77 2.08 0.27
CA ALA A 342 13.26 1.41 -0.94
C ALA A 342 12.91 -0.07 -0.91
N GLY A 343 12.76 -0.64 -2.10
CA GLY A 343 12.64 -2.07 -2.31
C GLY A 343 13.56 -2.50 -3.44
N PHE A 344 14.48 -3.41 -3.19
CA PHE A 344 15.13 -4.18 -4.25
C PHE A 344 14.76 -5.64 -4.02
N ASP A 345 13.53 -5.96 -4.43
CA ASP A 345 12.88 -7.21 -4.07
C ASP A 345 13.33 -8.36 -4.94
N TRP A 346 13.57 -9.49 -4.31
CA TRP A 346 14.02 -10.68 -4.99
C TRP A 346 12.96 -11.77 -5.02
N LYS A 347 13.01 -12.56 -6.08
CA LYS A 347 12.32 -13.83 -6.18
C LYS A 347 13.34 -14.94 -6.46
N ILE A 348 13.21 -16.06 -5.76
CA ILE A 348 14.00 -17.26 -6.03
C ILE A 348 13.10 -18.42 -6.48
N LEU A 349 13.46 -19.02 -7.61
CA LEU A 349 12.83 -20.23 -8.11
C LEU A 349 13.67 -21.44 -7.68
N GLY A 350 13.08 -22.34 -6.90
CA GLY A 350 13.77 -23.50 -6.33
C GLY A 350 14.12 -24.59 -7.36
N PRO A 351 14.83 -25.66 -6.93
CA PRO A 351 15.31 -26.71 -7.83
C PRO A 351 14.22 -27.62 -8.39
N ASP A 352 13.04 -27.64 -7.77
CA ASP A 352 11.90 -28.52 -8.04
C ASP A 352 11.01 -28.05 -9.22
N ALA A 353 11.66 -27.55 -10.28
CA ALA A 353 10.99 -27.08 -11.48
C ALA A 353 10.20 -28.17 -12.20
N LYS A 354 8.97 -27.82 -12.63
CA LYS A 354 8.09 -28.69 -13.39
C LYS A 354 7.57 -28.00 -14.63
N GLU A 355 7.48 -28.74 -15.73
CA GLU A 355 7.03 -28.19 -17.00
C GLU A 355 5.59 -27.67 -16.94
N GLU A 356 4.69 -28.34 -16.22
CA GLU A 356 3.30 -27.93 -16.04
C GLU A 356 3.16 -26.63 -15.22
N GLU A 357 4.12 -26.28 -14.39
CA GLU A 357 4.12 -25.05 -13.59
C GLU A 357 4.74 -23.85 -14.33
N LEU A 358 5.49 -24.10 -15.41
CA LEU A 358 6.20 -23.06 -16.16
C LEU A 358 5.32 -21.90 -16.62
N PRO A 359 4.14 -22.12 -17.25
CA PRO A 359 3.32 -21.00 -17.74
C PRO A 359 2.86 -20.08 -16.60
N PHE A 360 2.49 -20.68 -15.46
CA PHE A 360 2.03 -19.93 -14.30
C PHE A 360 3.19 -19.18 -13.63
N THR A 361 4.34 -19.83 -13.43
CA THR A 361 5.52 -19.23 -12.82
C THR A 361 6.05 -18.06 -13.66
N ALA A 362 6.15 -18.22 -14.98
CA ALA A 362 6.53 -17.15 -15.89
C ALA A 362 5.53 -15.98 -15.83
N TYR A 363 4.21 -16.25 -15.79
CA TYR A 363 3.19 -15.22 -15.62
C TYR A 363 3.35 -14.47 -14.31
N GLN A 364 3.62 -15.14 -13.19
CA GLN A 364 3.84 -14.49 -11.90
C GLN A 364 5.10 -13.62 -11.90
N CYS A 365 6.21 -14.09 -12.51
CA CYS A 365 7.42 -13.30 -12.66
C CYS A 365 7.18 -12.05 -13.53
N ASP A 366 6.46 -12.20 -14.66
CA ASP A 366 6.08 -11.07 -15.51
C ASP A 366 5.21 -10.05 -14.76
N GLN A 367 4.19 -10.49 -14.01
CA GLN A 367 3.33 -9.60 -13.25
C GLN A 367 4.06 -8.90 -12.09
N ASP A 368 4.95 -9.60 -11.40
CA ASP A 368 5.69 -9.01 -10.28
C ASP A 368 6.71 -7.98 -10.77
N ALA A 369 7.36 -8.21 -11.91
CA ALA A 369 8.34 -7.28 -12.47
C ALA A 369 7.70 -6.09 -13.20
N TYR A 370 6.60 -6.30 -13.95
CA TYR A 370 6.15 -5.29 -14.93
C TYR A 370 4.76 -4.72 -14.70
N ALA A 371 3.97 -5.24 -13.77
CA ALA A 371 2.69 -4.60 -13.41
C ALA A 371 2.93 -3.16 -12.92
N CYS A 372 2.02 -2.23 -13.24
CA CYS A 372 2.20 -0.79 -13.01
C CYS A 372 3.50 -0.22 -13.61
N SER A 373 3.98 -0.81 -14.71
CA SER A 373 5.29 -0.47 -15.33
C SER A 373 6.47 -0.60 -14.36
N GLY A 374 6.43 -1.58 -13.44
CA GLY A 374 7.46 -1.80 -12.43
C GLY A 374 7.54 -0.72 -11.34
N GLN A 375 6.63 0.26 -11.32
CA GLN A 375 6.61 1.33 -10.34
C GLN A 375 5.93 0.90 -9.03
N LYS A 376 6.43 -0.15 -8.42
CA LYS A 376 5.97 -0.70 -7.15
C LYS A 376 7.14 -0.88 -6.20
N CYS A 377 6.97 -0.50 -4.96
CA CYS A 377 7.96 -0.78 -3.90
C CYS A 377 8.23 -2.29 -3.74
N SER A 378 7.24 -3.14 -4.07
CA SER A 378 7.31 -4.59 -4.04
C SER A 378 7.53 -5.24 -5.41
N ALA A 379 8.01 -4.50 -6.43
CA ALA A 379 8.31 -5.07 -7.74
C ALA A 379 9.49 -6.05 -7.67
N GLN A 380 9.38 -7.17 -8.40
CA GLN A 380 10.50 -8.08 -8.58
C GLN A 380 11.64 -7.38 -9.34
N SER A 381 12.66 -6.96 -8.61
CA SER A 381 13.84 -6.29 -9.18
C SER A 381 14.88 -7.29 -9.66
N ILE A 382 14.97 -8.44 -8.99
CA ILE A 382 15.89 -9.52 -9.37
C ILE A 382 15.21 -10.89 -9.23
N LEU A 383 15.42 -11.72 -10.23
CA LEU A 383 15.00 -13.12 -10.28
C LEU A 383 16.23 -14.04 -10.20
N PHE A 384 16.37 -14.79 -9.13
CA PHE A 384 17.29 -15.91 -9.04
C PHE A 384 16.57 -17.17 -9.56
N ALA A 385 16.93 -17.63 -10.75
CA ALA A 385 16.32 -18.78 -11.38
C ALA A 385 17.26 -20.00 -11.31
N HIS A 386 16.80 -21.10 -10.69
CA HIS A 386 17.56 -22.34 -10.70
C HIS A 386 17.73 -22.85 -12.14
N ALA A 387 18.88 -23.46 -12.46
CA ALA A 387 19.20 -23.99 -13.79
C ALA A 387 18.13 -24.90 -14.38
N ASN A 388 17.31 -25.56 -13.53
CA ASN A 388 16.17 -26.36 -13.99
C ASN A 388 15.11 -25.48 -14.68
N TRP A 389 14.77 -24.33 -14.13
CA TRP A 389 13.82 -23.38 -14.73
C TRP A 389 14.40 -22.73 -16.00
N MET A 390 15.71 -22.44 -16.01
CA MET A 390 16.37 -21.90 -17.20
C MET A 390 16.30 -22.89 -18.36
N ARG A 391 16.53 -24.20 -18.10
CA ARG A 391 16.38 -25.28 -19.11
C ARG A 391 14.95 -25.47 -19.60
N LEU A 392 13.95 -25.24 -18.74
CA LEU A 392 12.54 -25.25 -19.15
C LEU A 392 12.12 -24.03 -19.98
N GLY A 393 12.99 -23.01 -20.11
CA GLY A 393 12.71 -21.83 -20.92
C GLY A 393 11.90 -20.75 -20.21
N VAL A 394 12.08 -20.55 -18.90
CA VAL A 394 11.36 -19.53 -18.14
C VAL A 394 11.56 -18.12 -18.70
N CYS A 395 12.77 -17.81 -19.20
CA CYS A 395 13.06 -16.50 -19.81
C CYS A 395 12.30 -16.31 -21.13
N ASP A 396 12.18 -17.32 -21.98
CA ASP A 396 11.44 -17.26 -23.24
C ASP A 396 9.93 -17.12 -22.99
N ALA A 397 9.42 -17.82 -21.97
CA ALA A 397 8.03 -17.68 -21.54
C ALA A 397 7.74 -16.27 -21.02
N MET A 398 8.62 -15.68 -20.19
CA MET A 398 8.49 -14.27 -19.76
C MET A 398 8.59 -13.29 -20.93
N ALA A 399 9.54 -13.48 -21.86
CA ALA A 399 9.67 -12.65 -23.05
C ALA A 399 8.40 -12.64 -23.90
N SER A 400 7.75 -13.79 -24.03
CA SER A 400 6.48 -13.94 -24.76
C SER A 400 5.31 -13.19 -24.08
N LEU A 401 5.31 -13.10 -22.76
CA LEU A 401 4.34 -12.31 -21.99
C LEU A 401 4.64 -10.81 -22.07
N ALA A 402 5.90 -10.42 -21.90
CA ALA A 402 6.35 -9.04 -21.99
C ALA A 402 5.99 -8.38 -23.32
N LYS A 403 6.11 -9.10 -24.44
CA LYS A 403 5.72 -8.63 -25.79
C LYS A 403 4.23 -8.33 -25.95
N LYS A 404 3.36 -8.87 -25.08
CA LYS A 404 1.91 -8.61 -25.14
C LYS A 404 1.51 -7.32 -24.44
N ARG A 405 2.42 -6.75 -23.64
CA ARG A 405 2.16 -5.51 -22.93
C ARG A 405 2.17 -4.34 -23.91
N ASN A 406 1.23 -3.42 -23.76
CA ASN A 406 1.05 -2.32 -24.69
C ASN A 406 0.51 -1.07 -23.97
N LEU A 407 0.58 0.07 -24.65
CA LEU A 407 0.13 1.37 -24.14
C LEU A 407 -1.40 1.55 -24.23
N THR A 408 -2.08 0.80 -25.10
CA THR A 408 -3.52 0.99 -25.35
C THR A 408 -4.35 0.59 -24.14
N ASP A 409 -3.97 -0.51 -23.49
CA ASP A 409 -4.61 -1.00 -22.26
C ASP A 409 -3.80 -0.70 -20.99
N LEU A 410 -2.73 0.09 -21.13
CA LEU A 410 -1.83 0.51 -20.05
C LEU A 410 -1.22 -0.66 -19.26
N THR A 411 -1.02 -1.80 -19.91
CA THR A 411 -0.27 -2.92 -19.31
C THR A 411 1.25 -2.62 -19.26
N VAL A 412 1.69 -1.63 -20.05
CA VAL A 412 2.91 -0.84 -19.89
C VAL A 412 2.57 0.62 -20.10
N GLY A 413 3.18 1.53 -19.37
CA GLY A 413 2.92 2.98 -19.44
C GLY A 413 4.14 3.80 -19.03
N PRO A 414 3.99 5.12 -18.89
CA PRO A 414 5.07 6.01 -18.53
C PRO A 414 5.65 5.72 -17.13
N VAL A 415 6.95 5.87 -17.00
CA VAL A 415 7.65 5.89 -15.71
C VAL A 415 7.78 7.35 -15.27
N LEU A 416 7.15 7.69 -14.13
CA LEU A 416 7.00 9.09 -13.72
C LEU A 416 8.22 9.71 -13.02
N THR A 417 9.24 8.91 -12.70
CA THR A 417 10.40 9.35 -11.89
C THR A 417 11.73 9.31 -12.61
N LYS A 418 11.81 8.62 -13.74
CA LYS A 418 13.04 8.52 -14.53
C LYS A 418 12.71 8.73 -16.01
N THR A 419 13.63 9.32 -16.73
CA THR A 419 13.52 9.45 -18.20
C THR A 419 13.90 8.14 -18.89
N THR A 420 13.51 8.00 -20.15
CA THR A 420 13.92 6.88 -21.01
C THR A 420 15.44 6.73 -21.04
N GLU A 421 16.16 7.84 -21.23
CA GLU A 421 17.62 7.83 -21.31
C GLU A 421 18.29 7.39 -20.00
N GLN A 422 17.78 7.80 -18.84
CA GLN A 422 18.31 7.36 -17.56
C GLN A 422 18.21 5.84 -17.39
N MET A 423 17.06 5.24 -17.75
CA MET A 423 16.85 3.80 -17.67
C MET A 423 17.70 3.01 -18.66
N LEU A 424 17.77 3.47 -19.93
CA LEU A 424 18.59 2.82 -20.95
C LEU A 424 20.09 2.97 -20.67
N THR A 425 20.51 4.08 -20.05
CA THR A 425 21.89 4.26 -19.59
C THR A 425 22.27 3.22 -18.55
N HIS A 426 21.40 2.93 -17.59
CA HIS A 426 21.63 1.87 -16.61
C HIS A 426 21.79 0.50 -17.27
N VAL A 427 20.94 0.16 -18.24
CA VAL A 427 21.07 -1.08 -19.04
C VAL A 427 22.43 -1.13 -19.74
N ARG A 428 22.83 -0.05 -20.40
CA ARG A 428 24.15 0.03 -21.11
C ARG A 428 25.32 -0.10 -20.14
N GLN A 429 25.23 0.48 -18.96
CA GLN A 429 26.27 0.36 -17.92
C GLN A 429 26.44 -1.10 -17.48
N ILE A 430 25.36 -1.82 -17.19
CA ILE A 430 25.43 -3.25 -16.85
C ILE A 430 26.10 -4.03 -17.97
N LEU A 431 25.68 -3.83 -19.22
CA LEU A 431 26.22 -4.56 -20.37
C LEU A 431 27.70 -4.28 -20.66
N SER A 432 28.16 -3.07 -20.35
CA SER A 432 29.55 -2.67 -20.61
C SER A 432 30.50 -3.01 -19.47
N GLN A 433 30.03 -3.03 -18.22
CA GLN A 433 30.88 -3.21 -17.04
C GLN A 433 30.91 -4.65 -16.53
N ILE A 434 29.83 -5.43 -16.78
CA ILE A 434 29.69 -6.79 -16.23
C ILE A 434 29.83 -7.81 -17.34
N GLU A 435 30.93 -8.53 -17.34
CA GLU A 435 31.26 -9.54 -18.34
C GLU A 435 30.19 -10.65 -18.39
N GLY A 436 29.77 -11.04 -19.59
CA GLY A 436 28.77 -12.07 -19.81
C GLY A 436 27.33 -11.62 -19.58
N SER A 437 27.10 -10.37 -19.20
CA SER A 437 25.73 -9.83 -19.14
C SER A 437 25.14 -9.65 -20.54
N LYS A 438 23.82 -9.83 -20.65
CA LYS A 438 23.11 -9.68 -21.94
C LYS A 438 21.65 -9.32 -21.71
N VAL A 439 21.08 -8.57 -22.66
CA VAL A 439 19.63 -8.35 -22.69
C VAL A 439 18.94 -9.65 -23.10
N LEU A 440 17.99 -10.10 -22.30
CA LEU A 440 17.13 -11.26 -22.61
C LEU A 440 15.97 -10.83 -23.50
N PHE A 441 15.35 -9.71 -23.17
CA PHE A 441 14.29 -9.06 -23.97
C PHE A 441 14.14 -7.59 -23.57
N GLY A 442 13.47 -6.78 -24.41
CA GLY A 442 13.33 -5.34 -24.21
C GLY A 442 14.62 -4.57 -24.44
N GLY A 443 14.97 -3.66 -23.53
CA GLY A 443 16.18 -2.83 -23.62
C GLY A 443 16.08 -1.72 -24.64
N LYS A 444 14.86 -1.30 -25.00
CA LYS A 444 14.57 -0.29 -26.01
C LYS A 444 13.47 0.64 -25.53
N GLU A 445 13.44 1.82 -26.14
CA GLU A 445 12.33 2.74 -26.00
C GLU A 445 11.05 2.19 -26.63
N LEU A 446 9.91 2.42 -25.97
CA LEU A 446 8.60 2.17 -26.55
C LEU A 446 8.44 2.95 -27.86
N GLN A 447 7.72 2.37 -28.80
CA GLN A 447 7.50 3.00 -30.11
C GLN A 447 6.08 3.58 -30.17
N ASN A 448 5.90 4.60 -31.05
CA ASN A 448 4.59 5.18 -31.37
C ASN A 448 3.84 5.70 -30.14
N HIS A 449 4.51 6.50 -29.31
CA HIS A 449 3.90 7.12 -28.12
C HIS A 449 4.03 8.64 -28.12
N ASN A 450 3.16 9.28 -27.30
CA ASN A 450 3.19 10.72 -27.03
C ASN A 450 3.64 11.04 -25.59
N ILE A 451 4.24 10.08 -24.89
CA ILE A 451 4.71 10.28 -23.50
C ILE A 451 5.71 11.46 -23.47
N PRO A 452 5.53 12.43 -22.54
CA PRO A 452 6.47 13.55 -22.39
C PRO A 452 7.90 13.08 -22.09
N GLU A 453 8.93 13.74 -22.63
CA GLU A 453 10.36 13.37 -22.47
C GLU A 453 10.83 13.36 -21.01
N ARG A 454 10.18 14.10 -20.15
CA ARG A 454 10.45 14.08 -18.71
C ARG A 454 10.08 12.77 -18.01
N TYR A 455 9.33 11.91 -18.66
CA TYR A 455 8.92 10.59 -18.22
C TYR A 455 9.62 9.50 -19.01
N GLY A 456 9.72 8.31 -18.43
CA GLY A 456 10.36 7.19 -19.11
C GLY A 456 9.38 6.35 -19.91
N ALA A 457 9.81 5.87 -21.04
CA ALA A 457 9.03 5.04 -21.95
C ALA A 457 9.91 3.91 -22.50
N ILE A 458 10.06 2.82 -21.73
CA ILE A 458 10.84 1.66 -22.18
C ILE A 458 9.98 0.39 -22.23
N GLU A 459 10.35 -0.49 -23.16
CA GLU A 459 9.77 -1.85 -23.20
C GLU A 459 10.07 -2.60 -21.89
N PRO A 460 9.20 -3.52 -21.45
CA PRO A 460 9.53 -4.44 -20.36
C PRO A 460 10.86 -5.14 -20.64
N THR A 461 11.81 -4.95 -19.74
CA THR A 461 13.22 -5.29 -19.97
C THR A 461 13.71 -6.28 -18.93
N ALA A 462 14.40 -7.34 -19.39
CA ALA A 462 15.15 -8.23 -18.52
C ALA A 462 16.60 -8.33 -18.98
N VAL A 463 17.53 -8.21 -18.04
CA VAL A 463 18.97 -8.34 -18.26
C VAL A 463 19.50 -9.54 -17.48
N PHE A 464 20.14 -10.46 -18.17
CA PHE A 464 20.88 -11.56 -17.56
C PHE A 464 22.22 -11.06 -17.03
N VAL A 465 22.53 -11.43 -15.79
CA VAL A 465 23.81 -11.15 -15.15
C VAL A 465 24.36 -12.43 -14.54
N PRO A 466 25.61 -12.85 -14.87
CA PRO A 466 26.22 -14.01 -14.21
C PRO A 466 26.44 -13.76 -12.72
N LEU A 467 26.02 -14.69 -11.85
CA LEU A 467 26.14 -14.59 -10.38
C LEU A 467 27.56 -14.26 -9.92
N ARG A 468 28.55 -14.94 -10.51
CA ARG A 468 29.97 -14.74 -10.22
C ARG A 468 30.43 -13.30 -10.49
N GLU A 469 30.02 -12.74 -11.64
CA GLU A 469 30.41 -11.39 -12.03
C GLU A 469 29.68 -10.31 -11.20
N MET A 470 28.42 -10.55 -10.84
CA MET A 470 27.68 -9.72 -9.87
C MET A 470 28.42 -9.61 -8.54
N LEU A 471 28.99 -10.70 -8.03
CA LEU A 471 29.66 -10.75 -6.72
C LEU A 471 31.16 -10.41 -6.79
N LYS A 472 31.72 -10.21 -7.96
CA LYS A 472 33.17 -10.03 -8.20
C LYS A 472 33.72 -8.77 -7.57
N THR A 473 32.98 -7.66 -7.64
CA THR A 473 33.37 -6.37 -7.05
C THR A 473 32.19 -5.73 -6.35
N ARG A 474 32.46 -4.77 -5.48
CA ARG A 474 31.44 -3.95 -4.84
C ARG A 474 30.67 -3.14 -5.89
N ASP A 475 31.38 -2.53 -6.81
CA ASP A 475 30.78 -1.66 -7.85
C ASP A 475 29.81 -2.47 -8.76
N ASN A 476 30.18 -3.70 -9.13
CA ASN A 476 29.28 -4.58 -9.88
C ASN A 476 28.02 -4.90 -9.09
N PHE A 477 28.18 -5.21 -7.81
CA PHE A 477 27.05 -5.52 -6.93
C PHE A 477 26.11 -4.34 -6.78
N GLU A 478 26.64 -3.16 -6.46
CA GLU A 478 25.85 -1.92 -6.32
C GLU A 478 25.16 -1.54 -7.64
N LEU A 479 25.83 -1.69 -8.80
CA LEU A 479 25.23 -1.44 -10.10
C LEU A 479 24.05 -2.39 -10.36
N VAL A 480 24.21 -3.69 -10.10
CA VAL A 480 23.16 -4.70 -10.33
C VAL A 480 21.98 -4.53 -9.36
N THR A 481 22.24 -4.14 -8.11
CA THR A 481 21.22 -3.98 -7.08
C THR A 481 20.65 -2.56 -6.98
N THR A 482 20.93 -1.71 -7.96
CA THR A 482 20.32 -0.38 -8.07
C THR A 482 18.86 -0.49 -8.51
N GLU A 483 17.93 0.03 -7.70
CA GLU A 483 16.51 0.08 -8.03
C GLU A 483 16.22 1.06 -9.19
N ILE A 484 15.60 0.56 -10.25
CA ILE A 484 15.21 1.38 -11.42
C ILE A 484 13.83 2.00 -11.24
N PHE A 485 12.95 1.38 -10.49
CA PHE A 485 11.55 1.78 -10.31
C PHE A 485 10.82 1.97 -11.65
N GLY A 486 10.99 0.99 -12.53
CA GLY A 486 10.49 0.97 -13.90
C GLY A 486 10.32 -0.47 -14.39
N PRO A 487 9.89 -0.70 -15.64
CA PRO A 487 9.66 -2.05 -16.17
C PRO A 487 10.97 -2.77 -16.49
N PHE A 488 11.75 -3.06 -15.46
CA PHE A 488 13.10 -3.61 -15.56
C PHE A 488 13.33 -4.65 -14.47
N GLN A 489 14.01 -5.74 -14.80
CA GLN A 489 14.49 -6.72 -13.84
C GLN A 489 15.84 -7.31 -14.25
N ILE A 490 16.58 -7.79 -13.27
CA ILE A 490 17.76 -8.63 -13.44
C ILE A 490 17.35 -10.10 -13.36
N VAL A 491 18.00 -10.95 -14.14
CA VAL A 491 17.86 -12.41 -14.05
C VAL A 491 19.24 -13.01 -13.81
N VAL A 492 19.34 -13.81 -12.77
CA VAL A 492 20.55 -14.52 -12.36
C VAL A 492 20.27 -16.01 -12.35
N GLU A 493 21.06 -16.79 -13.07
CA GLU A 493 21.02 -18.26 -13.01
C GLU A 493 21.87 -18.78 -11.84
N TYR A 494 21.39 -19.81 -11.17
CA TYR A 494 22.11 -20.53 -10.14
C TYR A 494 21.80 -22.02 -10.17
N ASP A 495 22.60 -22.83 -9.50
CA ASP A 495 22.39 -24.27 -9.26
C ASP A 495 22.60 -24.61 -7.78
N ASP A 496 22.48 -25.91 -7.43
CA ASP A 496 22.64 -26.36 -6.04
C ASP A 496 24.01 -26.03 -5.46
N SER A 497 25.07 -25.98 -6.29
CA SER A 497 26.44 -25.67 -5.86
C SER A 497 26.65 -24.19 -5.60
N THR A 498 25.90 -23.33 -6.28
CA THR A 498 26.00 -21.85 -6.19
C THR A 498 24.89 -21.21 -5.34
N LEU A 499 23.95 -21.99 -4.79
CA LEU A 499 22.95 -21.50 -3.85
C LEU A 499 23.58 -20.71 -2.66
N PRO A 500 24.71 -21.14 -2.04
CA PRO A 500 25.35 -20.34 -0.99
C PRO A 500 25.78 -18.95 -1.44
N ASP A 501 26.18 -18.78 -2.71
CA ASP A 501 26.53 -17.47 -3.26
C ASP A 501 25.29 -16.60 -3.49
N VAL A 502 24.14 -17.19 -3.86
CA VAL A 502 22.85 -16.48 -3.94
C VAL A 502 22.44 -15.97 -2.57
N LEU A 503 22.50 -16.79 -1.53
CA LEU A 503 22.18 -16.39 -0.16
C LEU A 503 23.10 -15.28 0.33
N LYS A 504 24.40 -15.36 0.01
CA LYS A 504 25.36 -14.29 0.27
C LYS A 504 25.05 -12.99 -0.50
N ALA A 505 24.53 -13.10 -1.73
CA ALA A 505 24.07 -11.92 -2.48
C ALA A 505 22.87 -11.28 -1.78
N MET A 506 21.89 -12.06 -1.34
CA MET A 506 20.73 -11.57 -0.60
C MET A 506 21.11 -10.90 0.72
N GLU A 507 22.03 -11.47 1.48
CA GLU A 507 22.55 -10.88 2.73
C GLU A 507 23.25 -9.54 2.51
N LYS A 508 23.88 -9.34 1.34
CA LYS A 508 24.57 -8.09 1.01
C LYS A 508 23.64 -6.98 0.52
N MET A 509 22.40 -7.29 0.17
CA MET A 509 21.42 -6.28 -0.26
C MET A 509 21.07 -5.39 0.93
N GLU A 510 21.01 -4.09 0.71
CA GLU A 510 20.70 -3.12 1.77
C GLU A 510 19.18 -3.01 2.02
N ASN A 511 18.36 -3.32 1.00
CA ASN A 511 16.91 -3.15 1.05
C ASN A 511 16.20 -4.50 1.13
N HIS A 512 15.34 -4.67 2.13
CA HIS A 512 14.69 -5.94 2.46
C HIS A 512 13.17 -5.77 2.65
N LEU A 513 12.45 -5.25 1.63
CA LEU A 513 11.01 -5.00 1.75
C LEU A 513 10.22 -6.31 1.57
N THR A 514 10.26 -6.90 0.38
CA THR A 514 9.53 -8.14 0.10
C THR A 514 10.40 -9.17 -0.61
N ALA A 515 10.01 -10.43 -0.48
CA ALA A 515 10.67 -11.54 -1.16
C ALA A 515 9.69 -12.66 -1.50
N ALA A 516 10.03 -13.47 -2.50
CA ALA A 516 9.25 -14.65 -2.87
C ALA A 516 10.13 -15.89 -3.06
N ILE A 517 9.78 -16.98 -2.37
CA ILE A 517 10.41 -18.29 -2.51
C ILE A 517 9.43 -19.22 -3.21
N VAL A 518 9.70 -19.50 -4.49
CA VAL A 518 8.86 -20.37 -5.35
C VAL A 518 9.43 -21.77 -5.35
N SER A 519 8.91 -22.61 -4.52
CA SER A 519 9.30 -24.03 -4.40
C SER A 519 8.29 -24.79 -3.54
N ASN A 520 8.15 -26.08 -3.74
CA ASN A 520 7.46 -27.01 -2.85
C ASN A 520 8.44 -27.85 -2.01
N ASP A 521 9.73 -27.79 -2.30
CA ASP A 521 10.77 -28.45 -1.51
C ASP A 521 10.88 -27.79 -0.13
N VAL A 522 10.62 -28.58 0.91
CA VAL A 522 10.58 -28.09 2.30
C VAL A 522 11.97 -27.72 2.80
N ASP A 523 12.99 -28.49 2.43
CA ASP A 523 14.35 -28.26 2.91
C ASP A 523 14.97 -27.03 2.23
N PHE A 524 14.72 -26.88 0.92
CA PHE A 524 15.09 -25.67 0.19
C PHE A 524 14.44 -24.42 0.82
N ARG A 525 13.11 -24.45 1.05
CA ARG A 525 12.37 -23.33 1.66
C ARG A 525 12.92 -22.98 3.04
N ARG A 526 13.16 -24.00 3.88
CA ARG A 526 13.73 -23.79 5.24
C ARG A 526 15.12 -23.18 5.17
N LYS A 527 15.96 -23.65 4.26
CA LYS A 527 17.31 -23.13 4.07
C LYS A 527 17.25 -21.63 3.70
N VAL A 528 16.48 -21.24 2.68
CA VAL A 528 16.39 -19.84 2.27
C VAL A 528 15.80 -18.97 3.37
N LEU A 529 14.73 -19.42 4.04
CA LEU A 529 14.10 -18.67 5.14
C LEU A 529 15.01 -18.48 6.34
N SER A 530 15.89 -19.44 6.64
CA SER A 530 16.79 -19.37 7.79
C SER A 530 18.00 -18.45 7.57
N GLU A 531 18.30 -18.11 6.31
CA GLU A 531 19.46 -17.33 5.93
C GLU A 531 19.11 -15.97 5.30
N THR A 532 17.82 -15.57 5.30
CA THR A 532 17.37 -14.29 4.74
C THR A 532 16.41 -13.57 5.67
N VAL A 533 16.43 -12.23 5.60
CA VAL A 533 15.52 -11.35 6.35
C VAL A 533 14.86 -10.37 5.40
N ASN A 534 13.52 -10.26 5.47
CA ASN A 534 12.75 -9.27 4.71
C ASN A 534 11.57 -8.78 5.56
N GLY A 535 11.00 -7.65 5.21
CA GLY A 535 9.76 -7.16 5.81
C GLY A 535 8.62 -8.18 5.65
N THR A 536 8.51 -8.78 4.45
CA THR A 536 7.59 -9.90 4.18
C THR A 536 8.22 -10.90 3.22
N THR A 537 8.19 -12.18 3.56
CA THR A 537 8.60 -13.28 2.66
C THR A 537 7.40 -14.16 2.33
N TYR A 538 7.05 -14.24 1.05
CA TYR A 538 6.01 -15.14 0.55
C TYR A 538 6.62 -16.47 0.12
N VAL A 539 5.98 -17.60 0.47
CA VAL A 539 6.54 -18.93 0.24
C VAL A 539 5.53 -19.87 -0.38
N GLY A 540 5.96 -20.66 -1.34
CA GLY A 540 5.17 -21.69 -2.02
C GLY A 540 5.22 -21.52 -3.53
N ASN A 541 4.67 -22.51 -4.29
CA ASN A 541 4.68 -22.50 -5.75
C ASN A 541 3.91 -21.33 -6.40
N ARG A 542 3.13 -20.59 -5.62
CA ARG A 542 2.39 -19.38 -6.04
C ARG A 542 2.89 -18.11 -5.39
N ALA A 543 4.06 -18.14 -4.76
CA ALA A 543 4.62 -16.98 -4.09
C ALA A 543 4.89 -15.83 -5.07
N ARG A 544 4.55 -14.61 -4.63
CA ARG A 544 4.76 -13.35 -5.34
C ARG A 544 5.55 -12.40 -4.46
N THR A 545 6.24 -11.44 -5.05
CA THR A 545 6.82 -10.32 -4.29
C THR A 545 5.76 -9.28 -3.91
N THR A 546 4.63 -9.30 -4.59
CA THR A 546 3.51 -8.37 -4.38
C THR A 546 2.37 -9.05 -3.62
N GLY A 547 1.91 -8.41 -2.57
CA GLY A 547 0.79 -8.82 -1.73
C GLY A 547 0.90 -8.10 -0.40
N ALA A 548 -0.20 -7.96 0.31
CA ALA A 548 -0.20 -7.43 1.66
C ALA A 548 -0.96 -8.38 2.58
N PRO A 549 -0.45 -8.69 3.77
CA PRO A 549 -1.26 -9.32 4.79
C PRO A 549 -2.40 -8.38 5.13
N GLN A 550 -3.61 -8.87 5.09
CA GLN A 550 -4.81 -8.11 5.50
C GLN A 550 -5.02 -8.32 7.01
N ASN A 551 -4.13 -7.77 7.82
CA ASN A 551 -4.20 -7.91 9.28
C ASN A 551 -4.71 -6.65 9.95
#